data_a9b99af44dbd5513a3229db312a0e34f
#
_entry.id   a9b99af44dbd5513a3229db312a0e34f
#
_cell.length_a   1.000
_cell.length_b   1.000
_cell.length_c   1.000
_cell.angle_alpha   90.00
_cell.angle_beta   90.00
_cell.angle_gamma   90.00
#
_symmetry.space_group_name_H-M   'P 1'
#
loop_
_entity.id
_entity.type
_entity.pdbx_description
1 polymer ?
#
loop_
_entity_poly.entity_id
_entity_poly.type
_entity_poly.pdbx_seq_one_letter_code
_entity_poly.pdbx_strand_id
1 'polypeptide(L)'
;LYEEGLFKLSDPVEKHLPEFKDMQVYAGMDDDGNMITEPPGHPMTVRELMSHTGGMTYGIFAQSPVDNMYVEAGMLDTTIPLSEMVARLGKIPLKHQPGSAWEYSVSVDVQGYLVEKLAGQSFGSFLEDRIFTPLGMVDTDFHVPAEKADRFAQMYVNSPASLLPPSEMFPGTDFLIDPILEGGGGGLV
;
A
#
# COMPACT_ATOMS: atom_id res chain seq x y z
N LEU A 1 -8.01 -16.70 -3.21
CA LEU A 1 -6.77 -17.19 -2.56
C LEU A 1 -7.02 -17.70 -1.14
N TYR A 2 -7.78 -16.99 -0.30
CA TYR A 2 -8.15 -17.45 1.05
C TYR A 2 -9.00 -18.73 1.02
N GLU A 3 -10.05 -18.76 0.19
CA GLU A 3 -10.90 -19.94 0.00
C GLU A 3 -10.16 -21.12 -0.65
N GLU A 4 -9.10 -20.85 -1.39
CA GLU A 4 -8.18 -21.83 -1.97
C GLU A 4 -7.18 -22.37 -0.93
N GLY A 5 -7.18 -21.82 0.29
CA GLY A 5 -6.34 -22.27 1.40
C GLY A 5 -4.89 -21.86 1.31
N LEU A 6 -4.53 -20.86 0.48
CA LEU A 6 -3.16 -20.41 0.28
C LEU A 6 -2.61 -19.62 1.48
N PHE A 7 -3.48 -19.07 2.31
CA PHE A 7 -3.11 -18.42 3.57
C PHE A 7 -4.25 -18.51 4.58
N LYS A 8 -3.92 -18.25 5.85
CA LYS A 8 -4.88 -18.10 6.94
C LYS A 8 -4.83 -16.65 7.45
N LEU A 9 -5.96 -16.14 7.94
CA LEU A 9 -6.00 -14.80 8.55
C LEU A 9 -5.11 -14.69 9.79
N SER A 10 -4.84 -15.80 10.48
CA SER A 10 -3.92 -15.88 11.63
C SER A 10 -2.46 -16.10 11.25
N ASP A 11 -2.13 -16.28 9.98
CA ASP A 11 -0.74 -16.43 9.57
C ASP A 11 0.01 -15.10 9.83
N PRO A 12 1.25 -15.15 10.35
CA PRO A 12 2.13 -14.00 10.34
C PRO A 12 2.38 -13.55 8.90
N VAL A 13 2.36 -12.23 8.65
CA VAL A 13 2.65 -11.67 7.31
C VAL A 13 4.04 -12.08 6.83
N GLU A 14 5.02 -12.12 7.71
CA GLU A 14 6.41 -12.53 7.42
C GLU A 14 6.54 -13.96 6.87
N LYS A 15 5.56 -14.81 7.11
CA LYS A 15 5.50 -16.17 6.53
C LYS A 15 5.41 -16.14 5.00
N HIS A 16 4.72 -15.16 4.48
CA HIS A 16 4.45 -14.99 3.05
C HIS A 16 5.30 -13.88 2.43
N LEU A 17 5.59 -12.84 3.21
CA LEU A 17 6.38 -11.67 2.85
C LEU A 17 7.56 -11.55 3.81
N PRO A 18 8.69 -12.22 3.53
CA PRO A 18 9.86 -12.25 4.43
C PRO A 18 10.49 -10.87 4.66
N GLU A 19 10.15 -9.87 3.88
CA GLU A 19 10.53 -8.47 4.07
C GLU A 19 10.03 -7.90 5.40
N PHE A 20 8.96 -8.47 5.98
CA PHE A 20 8.41 -8.09 7.29
C PHE A 20 9.01 -8.87 8.47
N LYS A 21 10.03 -9.68 8.21
CA LYS A 21 10.72 -10.40 9.28
C LYS A 21 11.51 -9.42 10.16
N ASP A 22 11.50 -9.68 11.48
CA ASP A 22 12.24 -8.91 12.47
C ASP A 22 11.86 -7.41 12.54
N MET A 23 10.62 -7.05 12.14
CA MET A 23 10.10 -5.70 12.25
C MET A 23 10.23 -5.19 13.69
N GLN A 24 10.51 -3.90 13.82
CA GLN A 24 10.51 -3.17 15.09
C GLN A 24 9.29 -2.26 15.17
N VAL A 25 8.96 -1.81 16.34
CA VAL A 25 7.86 -0.86 16.61
C VAL A 25 8.46 0.40 17.21
N TYR A 26 8.00 1.56 16.76
CA TYR A 26 8.37 2.84 17.31
C TYR A 26 7.92 2.96 18.77
N ALA A 27 8.86 3.26 19.69
CA ALA A 27 8.63 3.38 21.12
C ALA A 27 8.89 4.81 21.67
N GLY A 28 9.28 5.74 20.80
CA GLY A 28 9.54 7.11 21.18
C GLY A 28 10.86 7.65 20.67
N MET A 29 11.30 8.77 21.24
CA MET A 29 12.61 9.40 21.00
C MET A 29 13.36 9.49 22.32
N ASP A 30 14.69 9.34 22.28
CA ASP A 30 15.54 9.61 23.45
C ASP A 30 15.82 11.12 23.61
N ASP A 31 16.54 11.48 24.69
CA ASP A 31 16.88 12.87 25.00
C ASP A 31 17.82 13.51 23.94
N ASP A 32 18.52 12.70 23.16
CA ASP A 32 19.41 13.12 22.07
C ASP A 32 18.67 13.22 20.72
N GLY A 33 17.39 12.86 20.67
CA GLY A 33 16.56 12.89 19.47
C GLY A 33 16.72 11.67 18.56
N ASN A 34 17.26 10.56 19.06
CA ASN A 34 17.30 9.32 18.31
C ASN A 34 16.01 8.50 18.50
N MET A 35 15.60 7.80 17.47
CA MET A 35 14.44 6.93 17.54
C MET A 35 14.70 5.71 18.42
N ILE A 36 13.80 5.48 19.37
CA ILE A 36 13.74 4.27 20.18
C ILE A 36 12.77 3.31 19.52
N THR A 37 13.17 2.05 19.39
CA THR A 37 12.30 0.98 18.89
C THR A 37 12.29 -0.20 19.86
N GLU A 38 11.22 -0.98 19.79
CA GLU A 38 11.07 -2.21 20.56
C GLU A 38 10.55 -3.34 19.68
N PRO A 39 10.71 -4.61 20.06
CA PRO A 39 10.09 -5.71 19.34
C PRO A 39 8.55 -5.60 19.38
N PRO A 40 7.83 -6.06 18.34
CA PRO A 40 6.39 -6.21 18.41
C PRO A 40 6.00 -7.26 19.46
N GLY A 41 4.86 -7.08 20.11
CA GLY A 41 4.32 -8.05 21.07
C GLY A 41 3.97 -9.39 20.42
N HIS A 42 3.72 -9.38 19.12
CA HIS A 42 3.58 -10.54 18.22
C HIS A 42 3.82 -10.09 16.77
N PRO A 43 4.22 -10.99 15.86
CA PRO A 43 4.31 -10.67 14.45
C PRO A 43 2.97 -10.23 13.88
N MET A 44 2.96 -9.19 13.03
CA MET A 44 1.75 -8.74 12.33
C MET A 44 1.09 -9.90 11.58
N THR A 45 -0.20 -10.11 11.80
CA THR A 45 -0.98 -11.15 11.12
C THR A 45 -1.60 -10.63 9.82
N VAL A 46 -1.97 -11.55 8.91
CA VAL A 46 -2.71 -11.19 7.69
C VAL A 46 -4.04 -10.52 8.03
N ARG A 47 -4.72 -10.91 9.13
CA ARG A 47 -5.93 -10.24 9.61
C ARG A 47 -5.69 -8.77 9.93
N GLU A 48 -4.61 -8.47 10.65
CA GLU A 48 -4.26 -7.10 11.03
C GLU A 48 -3.84 -6.26 9.83
N LEU A 49 -3.13 -6.87 8.87
CA LEU A 49 -2.86 -6.25 7.58
C LEU A 49 -4.16 -5.86 6.86
N MET A 50 -5.15 -6.76 6.79
CA MET A 50 -6.43 -6.54 6.08
C MET A 50 -7.35 -5.56 6.79
N SER A 51 -7.17 -5.32 8.09
CA SER A 51 -8.03 -4.44 8.90
C SER A 51 -7.42 -3.09 9.23
N HIS A 52 -6.26 -2.75 8.67
CA HIS A 52 -5.49 -1.55 9.01
C HIS A 52 -5.11 -1.45 10.49
N THR A 53 -4.90 -2.59 11.14
CA THR A 53 -4.43 -2.66 12.53
C THR A 53 -3.03 -3.25 12.66
N GLY A 54 -2.33 -3.40 11.54
CA GLY A 54 -0.97 -3.96 11.50
C GLY A 54 0.14 -3.03 11.99
N GLY A 55 -0.19 -1.79 12.35
CA GLY A 55 0.79 -0.82 12.86
C GLY A 55 1.45 0.04 11.80
N MET A 56 1.05 -0.06 10.54
CA MET A 56 1.54 0.77 9.43
C MET A 56 0.79 2.09 9.31
N THR A 57 1.32 3.02 8.49
CA THR A 57 0.72 4.32 8.16
C THR A 57 0.77 4.59 6.65
N TYR A 58 0.22 5.70 6.20
CA TYR A 58 0.43 6.26 4.85
C TYR A 58 1.56 7.31 4.81
N GLY A 59 1.92 7.87 5.97
CA GLY A 59 2.89 8.96 6.06
C GLY A 59 2.35 10.36 5.75
N ILE A 60 1.17 10.49 5.13
CA ILE A 60 0.64 11.78 4.64
C ILE A 60 -0.48 12.37 5.51
N PHE A 61 -1.08 11.58 6.39
CA PHE A 61 -2.23 12.02 7.21
C PHE A 61 -1.85 12.46 8.62
N ALA A 62 -0.65 12.14 9.07
CA ALA A 62 -0.14 12.48 10.39
C ALA A 62 1.33 12.92 10.31
N GLN A 63 1.85 13.44 11.42
CA GLN A 63 3.23 13.91 11.51
C GLN A 63 3.92 13.26 12.70
N SER A 64 4.31 12.01 12.54
CA SER A 64 5.20 11.32 13.48
C SER A 64 6.56 11.06 12.81
N PRO A 65 7.61 10.73 13.57
CA PRO A 65 8.88 10.31 12.98
C PRO A 65 8.74 9.16 11.98
N VAL A 66 7.84 8.21 12.22
CA VAL A 66 7.56 7.10 11.31
C VAL A 66 6.87 7.60 10.02
N ASP A 67 5.90 8.53 10.12
CA ASP A 67 5.26 9.12 8.95
C ASP A 67 6.28 9.80 8.03
N ASN A 68 7.25 10.53 8.60
CA ASN A 68 8.32 11.16 7.84
C ASN A 68 9.18 10.12 7.10
N MET A 69 9.50 8.99 7.73
CA MET A 69 10.25 7.89 7.07
C MET A 69 9.48 7.31 5.88
N TYR A 70 8.15 7.21 5.94
CA TYR A 70 7.33 6.78 4.79
C TYR A 70 7.43 7.75 3.61
N VAL A 71 7.35 9.06 3.90
CA VAL A 71 7.50 10.10 2.86
C VAL A 71 8.90 10.06 2.25
N GLU A 72 9.95 10.02 3.08
CA GLU A 72 11.35 9.97 2.64
C GLU A 72 11.67 8.71 1.83
N ALA A 73 11.05 7.58 2.17
CA ALA A 73 11.20 6.33 1.45
C ALA A 73 10.37 6.26 0.14
N GLY A 74 9.55 7.28 -0.15
CA GLY A 74 8.74 7.34 -1.36
C GLY A 74 7.69 6.24 -1.43
N MET A 75 6.94 6.00 -0.34
CA MET A 75 5.95 4.92 -0.29
C MET A 75 4.80 5.07 -1.30
N LEU A 76 4.59 6.26 -1.85
CA LEU A 76 3.58 6.55 -2.86
C LEU A 76 4.19 6.80 -4.26
N ASP A 77 5.43 6.38 -4.48
CA ASP A 77 6.10 6.48 -5.77
C ASP A 77 5.55 5.43 -6.75
N THR A 78 4.78 5.87 -7.73
CA THR A 78 4.16 4.99 -8.74
C THR A 78 5.15 4.46 -9.78
N THR A 79 6.41 4.88 -9.74
CA THR A 79 7.46 4.47 -10.69
C THR A 79 8.28 3.25 -10.22
N ILE A 80 7.96 2.69 -9.05
CA ILE A 80 8.59 1.50 -8.50
C ILE A 80 7.59 0.33 -8.43
N PRO A 81 8.03 -0.93 -8.52
CA PRO A 81 7.13 -2.07 -8.36
C PRO A 81 6.74 -2.28 -6.87
N LEU A 82 5.63 -2.98 -6.63
CA LEU A 82 5.18 -3.35 -5.28
C LEU A 82 6.28 -4.05 -4.46
N SER A 83 7.10 -4.89 -5.11
CA SER A 83 8.22 -5.57 -4.46
C SER A 83 9.27 -4.60 -3.87
N GLU A 84 9.59 -3.53 -4.58
CA GLU A 84 10.53 -2.50 -4.10
C GLU A 84 9.89 -1.67 -2.99
N MET A 85 8.62 -1.28 -3.14
CA MET A 85 7.87 -0.57 -2.11
C MET A 85 7.88 -1.38 -0.79
N VAL A 86 7.54 -2.66 -0.84
CA VAL A 86 7.51 -3.54 0.35
C VAL A 86 8.91 -3.76 0.93
N ALA A 87 9.95 -3.88 0.08
CA ALA A 87 11.33 -3.99 0.53
C ALA A 87 11.83 -2.73 1.27
N ARG A 88 11.38 -1.54 0.87
CA ARG A 88 11.63 -0.29 1.60
C ARG A 88 10.86 -0.26 2.91
N LEU A 89 9.58 -0.63 2.86
CA LEU A 89 8.68 -0.66 4.02
C LEU A 89 9.20 -1.56 5.13
N GLY A 90 9.75 -2.73 4.79
CA GLY A 90 10.36 -3.66 5.75
C GLY A 90 11.56 -3.12 6.53
N LYS A 91 12.09 -1.94 6.16
CA LYS A 91 13.18 -1.24 6.87
C LYS A 91 12.69 -0.13 7.80
N ILE A 92 11.40 0.17 7.79
CA ILE A 92 10.79 1.23 8.59
C ILE A 92 10.04 0.57 9.77
N PRO A 93 10.20 1.05 11.00
CA PRO A 93 9.47 0.48 12.12
C PRO A 93 7.96 0.67 11.97
N LEU A 94 7.19 -0.23 12.54
CA LEU A 94 5.75 -0.05 12.70
C LEU A 94 5.49 1.17 13.61
N LYS A 95 4.49 1.94 13.31
CA LYS A 95 4.08 3.11 14.10
C LYS A 95 3.37 2.70 15.40
N HIS A 96 2.63 1.60 15.34
CA HIS A 96 1.89 1.04 16.47
C HIS A 96 2.19 -0.45 16.63
N GLN A 97 2.01 -0.97 17.84
CA GLN A 97 2.00 -2.41 18.07
C GLN A 97 0.90 -3.06 17.26
N PRO A 98 1.16 -4.18 16.55
CA PRO A 98 0.14 -4.91 15.82
C PRO A 98 -1.10 -5.19 16.69
N GLY A 99 -2.28 -4.93 16.15
CA GLY A 99 -3.56 -5.09 16.85
C GLY A 99 -3.93 -3.99 17.84
N SER A 100 -3.06 -3.03 18.14
CA SER A 100 -3.30 -2.05 19.21
C SER A 100 -4.08 -0.81 18.76
N ALA A 101 -3.99 -0.43 17.49
CA ALA A 101 -4.65 0.77 16.94
C ALA A 101 -5.08 0.53 15.49
N TRP A 102 -6.17 1.17 15.11
CA TRP A 102 -6.56 1.29 13.71
C TRP A 102 -5.94 2.57 13.13
N GLU A 103 -5.21 2.42 12.04
CA GLU A 103 -4.69 3.55 11.26
C GLU A 103 -4.74 3.23 9.76
N TYR A 104 -5.39 4.08 8.99
CA TYR A 104 -5.44 3.95 7.54
C TYR A 104 -4.03 4.04 6.96
N SER A 105 -3.65 3.07 6.13
CA SER A 105 -2.25 2.83 5.79
C SER A 105 -2.09 2.17 4.43
N VAL A 106 -0.85 2.03 3.98
CA VAL A 106 -0.45 1.28 2.75
C VAL A 106 -0.76 -0.23 2.83
N SER A 107 -1.56 -0.64 3.80
CA SER A 107 -1.90 -2.06 4.00
C SER A 107 -2.53 -2.71 2.77
N VAL A 108 -3.33 -1.97 1.98
CA VAL A 108 -3.99 -2.54 0.79
C VAL A 108 -2.98 -2.72 -0.36
N ASP A 109 -1.97 -1.85 -0.46
CA ASP A 109 -0.86 -2.02 -1.40
C ASP A 109 -0.01 -3.24 -1.04
N VAL A 110 0.27 -3.45 0.24
CA VAL A 110 0.94 -4.67 0.75
C VAL A 110 0.09 -5.92 0.48
N GLN A 111 -1.24 -5.83 0.55
CA GLN A 111 -2.13 -6.93 0.16
C GLN A 111 -2.03 -7.23 -1.33
N GLY A 112 -1.89 -6.21 -2.20
CA GLY A 112 -1.59 -6.39 -3.62
C GLY A 112 -0.32 -7.23 -3.83
N TYR A 113 0.76 -6.89 -3.13
CA TYR A 113 2.00 -7.67 -3.18
C TYR A 113 1.83 -9.10 -2.62
N LEU A 114 1.04 -9.27 -1.56
CA LEU A 114 0.72 -10.60 -1.05
C LEU A 114 -0.01 -11.45 -2.10
N VAL A 115 -0.91 -10.84 -2.88
CA VAL A 115 -1.58 -11.50 -4.00
C VAL A 115 -0.55 -11.94 -5.05
N GLU A 116 0.39 -11.07 -5.46
CA GLU A 116 1.45 -11.43 -6.40
C GLU A 116 2.26 -12.63 -5.94
N LYS A 117 2.68 -12.64 -4.67
CA LYS A 117 3.47 -13.74 -4.09
C LYS A 117 2.70 -15.06 -4.05
N LEU A 118 1.43 -15.02 -3.72
CA LEU A 118 0.59 -16.22 -3.61
C LEU A 118 0.10 -16.74 -4.97
N ALA A 119 -0.15 -15.83 -5.91
CA ALA A 119 -0.64 -16.18 -7.25
C ALA A 119 0.50 -16.49 -8.25
N GLY A 120 1.71 -15.98 -8.01
CA GLY A 120 2.84 -16.14 -8.93
C GLY A 120 2.73 -15.33 -10.22
N GLN A 121 1.96 -14.25 -10.21
CA GLN A 121 1.77 -13.32 -11.34
C GLN A 121 1.59 -11.90 -10.81
N SER A 122 1.62 -10.86 -11.68
CA SER A 122 1.41 -9.48 -11.26
C SER A 122 0.01 -9.28 -10.68
N PHE A 123 -0.15 -8.27 -9.83
CA PHE A 123 -1.44 -7.97 -9.21
C PHE A 123 -2.50 -7.62 -10.25
N GLY A 124 -2.16 -6.79 -11.25
CA GLY A 124 -3.04 -6.45 -12.35
C GLY A 124 -3.46 -7.68 -13.16
N SER A 125 -2.51 -8.52 -13.57
CA SER A 125 -2.84 -9.77 -14.28
C SER A 125 -3.77 -10.68 -13.46
N PHE A 126 -3.55 -10.76 -12.14
CA PHE A 126 -4.42 -11.54 -11.27
C PHE A 126 -5.85 -10.98 -11.22
N LEU A 127 -5.99 -9.67 -11.12
CA LEU A 127 -7.30 -9.00 -11.12
C LEU A 127 -8.01 -9.16 -12.46
N GLU A 128 -7.28 -9.00 -13.57
CA GLU A 128 -7.82 -9.21 -14.92
C GLU A 128 -8.37 -10.63 -15.10
N ASP A 129 -7.57 -11.65 -14.79
CA ASP A 129 -7.94 -13.04 -14.96
C ASP A 129 -9.09 -13.50 -14.07
N ARG A 130 -9.10 -13.03 -12.81
CA ARG A 130 -9.96 -13.58 -11.75
C ARG A 130 -11.20 -12.73 -11.47
N ILE A 131 -11.18 -11.46 -11.85
CA ILE A 131 -12.25 -10.49 -11.52
C ILE A 131 -12.74 -9.78 -12.80
N PHE A 132 -11.87 -9.03 -13.47
CA PHE A 132 -12.33 -8.11 -14.52
C PHE A 132 -12.89 -8.88 -15.73
N THR A 133 -12.16 -9.80 -16.29
CA THR A 133 -12.61 -10.61 -17.44
C THR A 133 -13.86 -11.43 -17.10
N PRO A 134 -13.93 -12.22 -16.02
CA PRO A 134 -15.14 -12.98 -15.68
C PRO A 134 -16.39 -12.14 -15.43
N LEU A 135 -16.23 -10.92 -14.94
CA LEU A 135 -17.35 -10.00 -14.66
C LEU A 135 -17.64 -9.03 -15.81
N GLY A 136 -16.86 -9.07 -16.90
CA GLY A 136 -17.01 -8.18 -18.04
C GLY A 136 -16.70 -6.70 -17.71
N MET A 137 -15.77 -6.45 -16.78
CA MET A 137 -15.33 -5.11 -16.35
C MET A 137 -14.31 -4.54 -17.33
N VAL A 138 -14.75 -4.27 -18.57
CA VAL A 138 -13.89 -3.90 -19.72
C VAL A 138 -13.27 -2.50 -19.62
N ASP A 139 -13.66 -1.72 -18.64
CA ASP A 139 -13.18 -0.35 -18.42
C ASP A 139 -12.49 -0.18 -17.06
N THR A 140 -12.12 -1.29 -16.38
CA THR A 140 -11.42 -1.25 -15.10
C THR A 140 -9.99 -1.73 -15.29
N ASP A 141 -9.01 -0.88 -14.97
CA ASP A 141 -7.58 -1.17 -15.10
C ASP A 141 -6.79 -0.22 -14.17
N PHE A 142 -5.47 -0.36 -14.11
CA PHE A 142 -4.56 0.57 -13.41
C PHE A 142 -4.23 1.81 -14.25
N HIS A 143 -4.59 1.86 -15.52
CA HIS A 143 -4.47 3.04 -16.38
C HIS A 143 -5.60 3.09 -17.40
N VAL A 144 -5.79 4.26 -17.99
CA VAL A 144 -6.78 4.49 -19.06
C VAL A 144 -6.08 4.38 -20.42
N PRO A 145 -6.39 3.39 -21.25
CA PRO A 145 -5.86 3.28 -22.60
C PRO A 145 -6.18 4.53 -23.44
N ALA A 146 -5.27 4.91 -24.34
CA ALA A 146 -5.37 6.15 -25.12
C ALA A 146 -6.70 6.27 -25.90
N GLU A 147 -7.25 5.15 -26.39
CA GLU A 147 -8.52 5.09 -27.10
C GLU A 147 -9.77 5.33 -26.22
N LYS A 148 -9.59 5.29 -24.89
CA LYS A 148 -10.66 5.55 -23.90
C LYS A 148 -10.49 6.90 -23.18
N ALA A 149 -9.41 7.63 -23.45
CA ALA A 149 -9.07 8.88 -22.74
C ALA A 149 -10.20 9.92 -22.81
N ASP A 150 -10.90 10.04 -23.93
CA ASP A 150 -12.02 10.99 -24.10
C ASP A 150 -13.23 10.69 -23.18
N ARG A 151 -13.32 9.45 -22.65
CA ARG A 151 -14.38 9.04 -21.73
C ARG A 151 -13.97 9.18 -20.26
N PHE A 152 -12.69 9.39 -19.98
CA PHE A 152 -12.17 9.46 -18.63
C PHE A 152 -12.59 10.77 -17.97
N ALA A 153 -13.29 10.67 -16.85
CA ALA A 153 -13.76 11.83 -16.10
C ALA A 153 -12.61 12.52 -15.38
N GLN A 154 -12.51 13.83 -15.53
CA GLN A 154 -11.52 14.62 -14.79
C GLN A 154 -11.90 14.64 -13.29
N MET A 155 -11.01 14.14 -12.47
CA MET A 155 -11.09 14.27 -11.01
C MET A 155 -10.53 15.63 -10.57
N TYR A 156 -11.05 16.19 -9.51
CA TYR A 156 -10.59 17.45 -8.94
C TYR A 156 -10.42 17.34 -7.44
N VAL A 157 -9.37 17.97 -6.91
CA VAL A 157 -9.16 18.13 -5.49
C VAL A 157 -9.61 19.52 -5.06
N ASN A 158 -10.38 19.63 -3.98
CA ASN A 158 -10.77 20.91 -3.42
C ASN A 158 -9.57 21.58 -2.74
N SER A 159 -9.15 22.71 -3.27
CA SER A 159 -8.13 23.59 -2.70
C SER A 159 -8.77 24.90 -2.26
N PRO A 160 -8.25 25.60 -1.23
CA PRO A 160 -8.78 26.89 -0.78
C PRO A 160 -8.86 27.97 -1.88
N ALA A 161 -8.06 27.86 -2.92
CA ALA A 161 -7.98 28.84 -4.01
C ALA A 161 -8.74 28.41 -5.27
N SER A 162 -8.87 27.11 -5.54
CA SER A 162 -9.48 26.59 -6.77
C SER A 162 -9.68 25.08 -6.70
N LEU A 163 -10.37 24.50 -7.71
CA LEU A 163 -10.33 23.07 -7.96
C LEU A 163 -9.07 22.75 -8.77
N LEU A 164 -8.21 21.87 -8.26
CA LEU A 164 -6.99 21.44 -8.92
C LEU A 164 -7.09 19.97 -9.37
N PRO A 165 -6.53 19.59 -10.53
CA PRO A 165 -6.37 18.19 -10.87
C PRO A 165 -5.43 17.49 -9.89
N PRO A 166 -5.64 16.20 -9.59
CA PRO A 166 -4.81 15.45 -8.65
C PRO A 166 -3.33 15.45 -8.98
N SER A 167 -2.97 15.45 -10.27
CA SER A 167 -1.58 15.48 -10.74
C SER A 167 -0.81 16.72 -10.31
N GLU A 168 -1.49 17.83 -10.02
CA GLU A 168 -0.87 19.05 -9.48
C GLU A 168 -0.57 18.94 -7.98
N MET A 169 -1.39 18.18 -7.23
CA MET A 169 -1.21 17.99 -5.79
C MET A 169 -0.41 16.72 -5.46
N PHE A 170 -0.58 15.68 -6.25
CA PHE A 170 0.03 14.37 -6.05
C PHE A 170 0.73 13.93 -7.35
N PRO A 171 2.00 14.30 -7.56
CA PRO A 171 2.78 13.85 -8.71
C PRO A 171 2.77 12.32 -8.80
N GLY A 172 2.57 11.78 -10.01
CA GLY A 172 2.47 10.32 -10.24
C GLY A 172 1.05 9.76 -10.27
N THR A 173 0.01 10.58 -10.10
CA THR A 173 -1.39 10.16 -10.24
C THR A 173 -1.95 10.45 -11.64
N ASP A 174 -1.13 10.32 -12.67
CA ASP A 174 -1.60 10.43 -14.06
C ASP A 174 -2.05 9.05 -14.55
N PHE A 175 -3.34 8.81 -14.51
CA PHE A 175 -3.96 7.54 -14.95
C PHE A 175 -3.92 7.32 -16.48
N LEU A 176 -3.38 8.26 -17.25
CA LEU A 176 -3.10 8.07 -18.69
C LEU A 176 -1.72 7.44 -18.93
N ILE A 177 -0.94 7.23 -17.88
CA ILE A 177 0.36 6.56 -17.91
C ILE A 177 0.21 5.22 -17.19
N ASP A 178 0.65 4.14 -17.85
CA ASP A 178 0.69 2.81 -17.26
C ASP A 178 1.63 2.80 -16.04
N PRO A 179 1.14 2.60 -14.81
CA PRO A 179 1.99 2.65 -13.63
C PRO A 179 2.83 1.38 -13.48
N ILE A 180 4.02 1.51 -12.91
CA ILE A 180 4.81 0.34 -12.49
C ILE A 180 4.27 -0.20 -11.16
N LEU A 181 3.78 0.68 -10.29
CA LEU A 181 3.13 0.30 -9.04
C LEU A 181 1.64 0.03 -9.29
N GLU A 182 1.25 -1.23 -9.35
CA GLU A 182 -0.16 -1.64 -9.36
C GLU A 182 -0.73 -1.56 -7.92
N GLY A 183 -0.97 -0.33 -7.44
CA GLY A 183 -1.32 -0.05 -6.06
C GLY A 183 -2.71 -0.55 -5.67
N GLY A 184 -2.81 -1.45 -4.70
CA GLY A 184 -4.10 -1.95 -4.19
C GLY A 184 -4.90 -0.90 -3.42
N GLY A 185 -4.26 0.19 -2.96
CA GLY A 185 -4.86 1.22 -2.13
C GLY A 185 -5.65 2.29 -2.88
N GLY A 186 -5.59 2.34 -4.23
CA GLY A 186 -6.28 3.39 -5.00
C GLY A 186 -5.85 3.50 -6.45
N GLY A 187 -5.24 2.47 -7.00
CA GLY A 187 -4.67 2.49 -8.36
C GLY A 187 -5.65 2.19 -9.50
N LEU A 188 -6.88 1.75 -9.22
CA LEU A 188 -7.85 1.37 -10.25
C LEU A 188 -8.69 2.57 -10.75
N VAL A 189 -8.97 2.57 -12.04
CA VAL A 189 -9.80 3.53 -12.77
C VAL A 189 -10.88 2.82 -13.59
#